data_705d679523dcd004b2f439ce8b931b15
#
_entry.id   705d679523dcd004b2f439ce8b931b15
#
_cell.length_a   1.000
_cell.length_b   1.000
_cell.length_c   1.000
_cell.angle_alpha   90.00
_cell.angle_beta   90.00
_cell.angle_gamma   90.00
#
_symmetry.space_group_name_H-M   'P 1'
#
loop_
_entity.id
_entity.type
_entity.pdbx_description
1 polymer ?
#
loop_
_entity_poly.entity_id
_entity_poly.type
_entity_poly.pdbx_seq_one_letter_code
_entity_poly.pdbx_strand_id
1 'polypeptide(L)'
;RKLNYLIVDHMEPDHAAMIEAVLVRWPDLRLVVNAKTLPMLKMYFPTDSAAIDDALVVKEGDTLDLGKHKLTFVMAPMVHWPEVMVTYESSEKILFSADGFGKFGALDYEDPEGWACEARRYYFNIVGKYGAPVQALLKKAAGLDIQTICPLHGPVLNENLGYYIGLYDTWSSYKPEDKGVLVAYASIHGNTAKAARKFAEMLRAKGVEKVSVMDLSRDDMAEVVEDAFRYDRMVLAAASYDGGVFPCMQDFLHHLQSKAFQNRTVGIIENGTWGPTAGRTMKGILETMKNITIVEPMVTIRSAMKESDLPAMEALADVIANA
;
A
#
# COMPACT_ATOMS: atom_id res chain seq x y z
N ARG A 1 -23.28 29.72 -7.84
CA ARG A 1 -23.58 28.73 -8.89
C ARG A 1 -24.60 27.75 -8.33
N LYS A 2 -25.51 27.24 -9.19
CA LYS A 2 -26.41 26.15 -8.85
C LYS A 2 -25.68 24.83 -9.08
N LEU A 3 -25.73 23.90 -8.11
CA LEU A 3 -25.29 22.52 -8.27
C LEU A 3 -26.54 21.65 -8.50
N ASN A 4 -26.47 20.73 -9.45
CA ASN A 4 -27.56 19.85 -9.79
C ASN A 4 -27.36 18.44 -9.23
N TYR A 5 -26.12 17.97 -9.21
CA TYR A 5 -25.74 16.62 -8.75
C TYR A 5 -24.53 16.68 -7.85
N LEU A 6 -24.48 15.75 -6.89
CA LEU A 6 -23.29 15.39 -6.13
C LEU A 6 -23.07 13.90 -6.31
N ILE A 7 -21.99 13.53 -7.00
CA ILE A 7 -21.59 12.14 -7.18
C ILE A 7 -20.76 11.72 -5.96
N VAL A 8 -21.11 10.60 -5.34
CA VAL A 8 -20.43 10.06 -4.18
C VAL A 8 -19.72 8.77 -4.61
N ASP A 9 -18.47 8.89 -4.98
CA ASP A 9 -17.65 7.77 -5.43
C ASP A 9 -17.14 6.92 -4.26
N HIS A 10 -16.96 7.53 -3.05
CA HIS A 10 -16.43 6.88 -1.85
C HIS A 10 -16.97 7.50 -0.57
N MET A 11 -17.14 6.69 0.48
CA MET A 11 -17.79 7.07 1.73
C MET A 11 -16.83 7.21 2.93
N GLU A 12 -15.53 7.08 2.74
CA GLU A 12 -14.60 7.34 3.85
C GLU A 12 -14.77 8.77 4.38
N PRO A 13 -14.71 8.98 5.71
CA PRO A 13 -15.07 10.28 6.31
C PRO A 13 -14.28 11.49 5.81
N ASP A 14 -13.05 11.32 5.38
CA ASP A 14 -12.22 12.39 4.79
C ASP A 14 -12.78 12.93 3.46
N HIS A 15 -13.61 12.14 2.77
CA HIS A 15 -14.36 12.55 1.58
C HIS A 15 -15.81 12.86 1.88
N ALA A 16 -16.46 12.06 2.73
CA ALA A 16 -17.90 12.08 2.94
C ALA A 16 -18.38 13.06 4.02
N ALA A 17 -17.53 13.48 4.96
CA ALA A 17 -17.94 14.24 6.14
C ALA A 17 -18.71 15.54 5.83
N MET A 18 -18.49 16.17 4.68
CA MET A 18 -19.09 17.42 4.31
C MET A 18 -20.38 17.28 3.45
N ILE A 19 -20.85 16.07 3.17
CA ILE A 19 -22.05 15.83 2.33
C ILE A 19 -23.25 16.55 2.90
N GLU A 20 -23.51 16.45 4.20
CA GLU A 20 -24.64 17.12 4.84
C GLU A 20 -24.56 18.65 4.70
N ALA A 21 -23.39 19.24 4.89
CA ALA A 21 -23.18 20.67 4.71
C ALA A 21 -23.44 21.11 3.26
N VAL A 22 -23.05 20.27 2.30
CA VAL A 22 -23.34 20.52 0.87
C VAL A 22 -24.85 20.47 0.61
N LEU A 23 -25.57 19.48 1.15
CA LEU A 23 -27.02 19.36 1.01
C LEU A 23 -27.76 20.53 1.64
N VAL A 24 -27.34 21.02 2.80
CA VAL A 24 -27.90 22.23 3.43
C VAL A 24 -27.67 23.48 2.55
N ARG A 25 -26.53 23.57 1.91
CA ARG A 25 -26.16 24.73 1.07
C ARG A 25 -26.88 24.72 -0.29
N TRP A 26 -27.15 23.52 -0.83
CA TRP A 26 -27.83 23.32 -2.11
C TRP A 26 -28.94 22.28 -1.95
N PRO A 27 -30.12 22.67 -1.40
CA PRO A 27 -31.20 21.74 -1.07
C PRO A 27 -31.87 21.08 -2.27
N ASP A 28 -31.75 21.66 -3.47
CA ASP A 28 -32.26 21.10 -4.74
C ASP A 28 -31.27 20.13 -5.42
N LEU A 29 -30.09 19.92 -4.82
CA LEU A 29 -29.08 19.04 -5.36
C LEU A 29 -29.50 17.58 -5.20
N ARG A 30 -29.31 16.76 -6.24
CA ARG A 30 -29.57 15.34 -6.20
C ARG A 30 -28.28 14.55 -5.99
N LEU A 31 -28.29 13.65 -5.01
CA LEU A 31 -27.19 12.70 -4.80
C LEU A 31 -27.18 11.64 -5.89
N VAL A 32 -26.00 11.26 -6.35
CA VAL A 32 -25.77 10.12 -7.24
C VAL A 32 -24.88 9.14 -6.51
N VAL A 33 -25.39 7.95 -6.25
CA VAL A 33 -24.78 6.94 -5.37
C VAL A 33 -24.99 5.55 -5.96
N ASN A 34 -24.28 4.56 -5.47
CA ASN A 34 -24.64 3.18 -5.77
C ASN A 34 -25.43 2.52 -4.61
N ALA A 35 -25.90 1.30 -4.83
CA ALA A 35 -26.75 0.59 -3.87
C ALA A 35 -26.06 0.29 -2.52
N LYS A 36 -24.71 0.30 -2.46
CA LYS A 36 -23.96 0.10 -1.21
C LYS A 36 -23.68 1.42 -0.50
N THR A 37 -23.50 2.50 -1.24
CA THR A 37 -23.30 3.86 -0.70
C THR A 37 -24.56 4.35 0.05
N LEU A 38 -25.75 4.07 -0.48
CA LEU A 38 -27.00 4.57 0.09
C LEU A 38 -27.21 4.18 1.57
N PRO A 39 -27.07 2.91 2.00
CA PRO A 39 -27.16 2.58 3.42
C PRO A 39 -26.03 3.19 4.27
N MET A 40 -24.83 3.40 3.72
CA MET A 40 -23.74 4.07 4.43
C MET A 40 -24.07 5.54 4.69
N LEU A 41 -24.64 6.26 3.73
CA LEU A 41 -25.13 7.63 3.94
C LEU A 41 -26.09 7.70 5.12
N LYS A 42 -27.03 6.75 5.22
CA LYS A 42 -28.00 6.68 6.35
C LYS A 42 -27.34 6.36 7.70
N MET A 43 -26.20 5.69 7.70
CA MET A 43 -25.39 5.44 8.91
C MET A 43 -24.60 6.67 9.33
N TYR A 44 -24.00 7.37 8.38
CA TYR A 44 -23.19 8.58 8.64
C TYR A 44 -24.05 9.79 8.98
N PHE A 45 -25.21 9.92 8.34
CA PHE A 45 -26.13 11.03 8.50
C PHE A 45 -27.49 10.52 8.97
N PRO A 46 -27.68 10.30 10.27
CA PRO A 46 -28.91 9.68 10.83
C PRO A 46 -30.15 10.57 10.79
N THR A 47 -30.03 11.79 10.30
CA THR A 47 -31.18 12.69 10.09
C THR A 47 -32.00 12.21 8.89
N ASP A 48 -33.33 12.17 9.03
CA ASP A 48 -34.26 11.90 7.93
C ASP A 48 -34.08 12.98 6.86
N SER A 49 -33.22 12.70 5.89
CA SER A 49 -32.92 13.60 4.79
C SER A 49 -33.66 13.13 3.54
N ALA A 50 -34.68 13.89 3.10
CA ALA A 50 -35.37 13.63 1.85
C ALA A 50 -34.41 13.55 0.65
N ALA A 51 -33.27 14.27 0.70
CA ALA A 51 -32.22 14.22 -0.33
C ALA A 51 -31.51 12.85 -0.41
N ILE A 52 -31.39 12.14 0.71
CA ILE A 52 -30.82 10.79 0.73
C ILE A 52 -31.83 9.79 0.17
N ASP A 53 -33.12 9.94 0.49
CA ASP A 53 -34.17 9.05 0.00
C ASP A 53 -34.46 9.25 -1.50
N ASP A 54 -34.28 10.47 -2.04
CA ASP A 54 -34.41 10.80 -3.48
C ASP A 54 -33.11 10.60 -4.28
N ALA A 55 -32.06 9.97 -3.69
CA ALA A 55 -30.81 9.76 -4.38
C ALA A 55 -30.99 8.93 -5.65
N LEU A 56 -30.30 9.32 -6.73
CA LEU A 56 -30.17 8.52 -7.94
C LEU A 56 -29.22 7.36 -7.69
N VAL A 57 -29.79 6.15 -7.63
CA VAL A 57 -28.98 4.93 -7.44
C VAL A 57 -28.53 4.38 -8.78
N VAL A 58 -27.22 4.37 -9.00
CA VAL A 58 -26.57 3.89 -10.23
C VAL A 58 -25.89 2.53 -10.02
N LYS A 59 -25.64 1.82 -11.12
CA LYS A 59 -24.97 0.54 -11.17
C LYS A 59 -23.89 0.52 -12.28
N GLU A 60 -23.19 -0.59 -12.39
CA GLU A 60 -22.15 -0.80 -13.41
C GLU A 60 -22.63 -0.41 -14.82
N GLY A 61 -21.90 0.51 -15.45
CA GLY A 61 -22.16 0.94 -16.82
C GLY A 61 -23.31 1.92 -17.01
N ASP A 62 -24.04 2.29 -15.95
CA ASP A 62 -25.06 3.33 -16.05
C ASP A 62 -24.42 4.67 -16.44
N THR A 63 -25.22 5.51 -17.10
CA THR A 63 -24.73 6.81 -17.58
C THR A 63 -25.65 7.93 -17.10
N LEU A 64 -25.05 9.11 -16.88
CA LEU A 64 -25.76 10.36 -16.60
C LEU A 64 -25.37 11.40 -17.63
N ASP A 65 -26.37 11.83 -18.40
CA ASP A 65 -26.19 12.89 -19.41
C ASP A 65 -26.39 14.26 -18.76
N LEU A 66 -25.36 15.10 -18.84
CA LEU A 66 -25.36 16.47 -18.32
C LEU A 66 -25.39 17.51 -19.47
N GLY A 67 -25.74 17.09 -20.67
CA GLY A 67 -25.78 17.92 -21.89
C GLY A 67 -24.41 17.92 -22.60
N LYS A 68 -23.47 18.76 -22.17
CA LYS A 68 -22.11 18.80 -22.76
C LYS A 68 -21.24 17.62 -22.30
N HIS A 69 -21.52 17.11 -21.12
CA HIS A 69 -20.73 16.07 -20.47
C HIS A 69 -21.60 14.83 -20.26
N LYS A 70 -21.00 13.67 -20.40
CA LYS A 70 -21.65 12.39 -20.12
C LYS A 70 -20.80 11.59 -19.16
N LEU A 71 -21.39 11.25 -18.03
CA LEU A 71 -20.76 10.43 -17.01
C LEU A 71 -21.12 8.96 -17.22
N THR A 72 -20.15 8.08 -16.99
CA THR A 72 -20.35 6.63 -16.93
C THR A 72 -19.81 6.13 -15.60
N PHE A 73 -20.61 5.33 -14.88
CA PHE A 73 -20.24 4.81 -13.56
C PHE A 73 -19.66 3.40 -13.67
N VAL A 74 -18.50 3.20 -13.09
CA VAL A 74 -17.79 1.91 -13.07
C VAL A 74 -17.61 1.49 -11.63
N MET A 75 -18.19 0.35 -11.25
CA MET A 75 -18.07 -0.15 -9.88
C MET A 75 -16.65 -0.70 -9.63
N ALA A 76 -16.06 -0.24 -8.53
CA ALA A 76 -14.71 -0.60 -8.08
C ALA A 76 -14.72 -1.18 -6.65
N PRO A 77 -15.52 -2.23 -6.37
CA PRO A 77 -15.68 -2.74 -5.01
C PRO A 77 -14.34 -3.18 -4.44
N MET A 78 -14.08 -2.83 -3.19
CA MET A 78 -12.84 -3.10 -2.46
C MET A 78 -11.60 -2.38 -3.02
N VAL A 79 -11.79 -1.26 -3.72
CA VAL A 79 -10.70 -0.34 -4.07
C VAL A 79 -10.93 1.04 -3.39
N HIS A 80 -10.85 1.22 -2.01
CA HIS A 80 -10.53 0.05 -1.13
C HIS A 80 -11.72 -0.39 -0.25
N TRP A 81 -12.87 0.25 -0.30
CA TRP A 81 -14.10 -0.12 0.40
C TRP A 81 -15.13 -0.77 -0.55
N PRO A 82 -16.16 -1.48 0.01
CA PRO A 82 -17.07 -2.28 -0.80
C PRO A 82 -17.99 -1.46 -1.71
N GLU A 83 -18.23 -0.19 -1.40
CA GLU A 83 -19.12 0.71 -2.14
C GLU A 83 -18.40 1.54 -3.20
N VAL A 84 -17.08 1.51 -3.27
CA VAL A 84 -16.32 2.38 -4.17
C VAL A 84 -16.78 2.21 -5.61
N MET A 85 -17.01 3.33 -6.28
CA MET A 85 -17.14 3.42 -7.73
C MET A 85 -16.19 4.51 -8.26
N VAL A 86 -15.91 4.48 -9.54
CA VAL A 86 -15.18 5.52 -10.24
C VAL A 86 -16.08 6.09 -11.33
N THR A 87 -15.93 7.38 -11.60
CA THR A 87 -16.77 8.08 -12.57
C THR A 87 -15.94 8.51 -13.76
N TYR A 88 -16.31 8.06 -14.96
CA TYR A 88 -15.66 8.46 -16.21
C TYR A 88 -16.49 9.50 -16.96
N GLU A 89 -15.90 10.64 -17.25
CA GLU A 89 -16.45 11.70 -18.10
C GLU A 89 -15.89 11.55 -19.52
N SER A 90 -16.78 11.25 -20.47
CA SER A 90 -16.35 10.82 -21.81
C SER A 90 -16.02 11.96 -22.79
N SER A 91 -16.49 13.19 -22.53
CA SER A 91 -16.29 14.33 -23.45
C SER A 91 -14.87 14.91 -23.36
N GLU A 92 -14.35 15.03 -22.13
CA GLU A 92 -13.01 15.49 -21.84
C GLU A 92 -12.07 14.35 -21.41
N LYS A 93 -12.58 13.10 -21.38
CA LYS A 93 -11.84 11.86 -21.10
C LYS A 93 -11.20 11.85 -19.72
N ILE A 94 -11.98 12.29 -18.72
CA ILE A 94 -11.55 12.41 -17.34
C ILE A 94 -12.05 11.20 -16.53
N LEU A 95 -11.16 10.56 -15.79
CA LEU A 95 -11.49 9.56 -14.79
C LEU A 95 -11.40 10.17 -13.39
N PHE A 96 -12.52 10.26 -12.68
CA PHE A 96 -12.55 10.49 -11.23
C PHE A 96 -12.39 9.13 -10.57
N SER A 97 -11.21 8.89 -9.98
CA SER A 97 -10.75 7.55 -9.66
C SER A 97 -10.94 7.15 -8.21
N ALA A 98 -11.72 7.92 -7.43
CA ALA A 98 -11.79 7.78 -5.98
C ALA A 98 -10.37 7.77 -5.39
N ASP A 99 -10.04 6.81 -4.52
CA ASP A 99 -8.70 6.68 -3.95
C ASP A 99 -7.68 6.04 -4.90
N GLY A 100 -8.13 5.52 -6.01
CA GLY A 100 -7.25 4.98 -7.04
C GLY A 100 -6.29 6.06 -7.58
N PHE A 101 -5.01 5.72 -7.68
CA PHE A 101 -3.93 6.63 -8.09
C PHE A 101 -3.64 7.78 -7.10
N GLY A 102 -4.12 7.68 -5.86
CA GLY A 102 -3.82 8.61 -4.79
C GLY A 102 -2.38 8.53 -4.29
N LYS A 103 -1.94 9.57 -3.61
CA LYS A 103 -0.67 9.61 -2.87
C LYS A 103 -0.82 10.41 -1.59
N PHE A 104 0.05 10.15 -0.62
CA PHE A 104 0.22 11.03 0.55
C PHE A 104 0.97 12.32 0.19
N GLY A 105 0.95 13.27 1.11
CA GLY A 105 1.67 14.53 1.03
C GLY A 105 0.84 15.69 0.50
N ALA A 106 1.31 16.90 0.80
CA ALA A 106 0.69 18.15 0.37
C ALA A 106 1.06 18.47 -1.09
N LEU A 107 0.16 19.16 -1.79
CA LEU A 107 0.36 19.49 -3.21
C LEU A 107 1.43 20.56 -3.45
N ASP A 108 1.79 21.31 -2.43
CA ASP A 108 2.85 22.35 -2.44
C ASP A 108 4.22 21.83 -1.99
N TYR A 109 4.35 20.53 -1.75
CA TYR A 109 5.60 19.85 -1.42
C TYR A 109 6.00 18.91 -2.55
N GLU A 110 7.17 19.13 -3.13
CA GLU A 110 7.76 18.22 -4.10
C GLU A 110 8.50 17.09 -3.37
N ASP A 111 8.07 15.87 -3.62
CA ASP A 111 8.75 14.68 -3.14
C ASP A 111 10.06 14.50 -3.91
N PRO A 112 11.24 14.46 -3.24
CA PRO A 112 12.53 14.28 -3.91
C PRO A 112 12.63 12.98 -4.70
N GLU A 113 11.90 11.92 -4.30
CA GLU A 113 11.84 10.64 -5.00
C GLU A 113 10.72 10.59 -6.05
N GLY A 114 9.96 11.68 -6.22
CA GLY A 114 8.86 11.80 -7.16
C GLY A 114 7.56 11.16 -6.67
N TRP A 115 6.56 11.14 -7.56
CA TRP A 115 5.21 10.66 -7.24
C TRP A 115 5.16 9.24 -6.68
N ALA A 116 6.02 8.35 -7.18
CA ALA A 116 5.93 6.91 -6.88
C ALA A 116 6.19 6.58 -5.40
N CYS A 117 7.05 7.32 -4.70
CA CYS A 117 7.38 7.06 -3.30
C CYS A 117 6.12 7.14 -2.43
N GLU A 118 5.51 8.31 -2.35
CA GLU A 118 4.33 8.54 -1.53
C GLU A 118 3.08 7.81 -2.06
N ALA A 119 2.98 7.57 -3.37
CA ALA A 119 1.89 6.79 -3.95
C ALA A 119 2.02 5.29 -3.61
N ARG A 120 3.22 4.73 -3.57
CA ARG A 120 3.47 3.35 -3.16
C ARG A 120 3.18 3.18 -1.67
N ARG A 121 3.63 4.14 -0.84
CA ARG A 121 3.33 4.17 0.59
C ARG A 121 1.82 4.23 0.82
N TYR A 122 1.11 5.11 0.10
CA TYR A 122 -0.36 5.17 0.12
C TYR A 122 -0.97 3.83 -0.30
N TYR A 123 -0.59 3.31 -1.47
CA TYR A 123 -1.15 2.09 -2.03
C TYR A 123 -1.04 0.90 -1.06
N PHE A 124 0.17 0.58 -0.58
CA PHE A 124 0.37 -0.61 0.26
C PHE A 124 -0.21 -0.46 1.68
N ASN A 125 -0.36 0.75 2.19
CA ASN A 125 -0.96 0.95 3.51
C ASN A 125 -2.49 1.05 3.47
N ILE A 126 -3.08 1.51 2.39
CA ILE A 126 -4.54 1.73 2.25
C ILE A 126 -5.19 0.65 1.37
N VAL A 127 -4.69 0.42 0.17
CA VAL A 127 -5.31 -0.47 -0.84
C VAL A 127 -4.72 -1.88 -0.83
N GLY A 128 -3.45 -2.03 -0.48
CA GLY A 128 -2.51 -3.15 -0.67
C GLY A 128 -3.04 -4.58 -0.71
N LYS A 129 -3.91 -4.99 0.22
CA LYS A 129 -4.43 -6.38 0.24
C LYS A 129 -5.46 -6.68 -0.86
N TYR A 130 -5.95 -5.64 -1.55
CA TYR A 130 -7.00 -5.75 -2.56
C TYR A 130 -6.46 -5.77 -4.00
N GLY A 131 -5.31 -6.39 -4.22
CA GLY A 131 -4.69 -6.49 -5.55
C GLY A 131 -5.63 -7.02 -6.64
N ALA A 132 -6.38 -8.10 -6.38
CA ALA A 132 -7.32 -8.65 -7.37
C ALA A 132 -8.47 -7.68 -7.73
N PRO A 133 -9.13 -6.98 -6.79
CA PRO A 133 -10.04 -5.87 -7.11
C PRO A 133 -9.43 -4.77 -7.97
N VAL A 134 -8.19 -4.35 -7.66
CA VAL A 134 -7.47 -3.34 -8.46
C VAL A 134 -7.21 -3.84 -9.87
N GLN A 135 -6.75 -5.08 -10.05
CA GLN A 135 -6.56 -5.70 -11.36
C GLN A 135 -7.87 -5.75 -12.17
N ALA A 136 -9.00 -6.05 -11.51
CA ALA A 136 -10.32 -6.03 -12.15
C ALA A 136 -10.71 -4.62 -12.61
N LEU A 137 -10.44 -3.59 -11.80
CA LEU A 137 -10.68 -2.19 -12.15
C LEU A 137 -9.80 -1.76 -13.33
N LEU A 138 -8.49 -2.06 -13.30
CA LEU A 138 -7.57 -1.75 -14.40
C LEU A 138 -8.02 -2.38 -15.72
N LYS A 139 -8.52 -3.63 -15.67
CA LYS A 139 -9.06 -4.31 -16.84
C LYS A 139 -10.31 -3.62 -17.41
N LYS A 140 -11.21 -3.14 -16.55
CA LYS A 140 -12.39 -2.36 -16.98
C LYS A 140 -11.97 -1.02 -17.58
N ALA A 141 -11.04 -0.32 -16.93
CA ALA A 141 -10.54 0.98 -17.37
C ALA A 141 -9.75 0.93 -18.69
N ALA A 142 -9.14 -0.20 -19.02
CA ALA A 142 -8.39 -0.39 -20.28
C ALA A 142 -9.24 -0.19 -21.55
N GLY A 143 -10.57 -0.28 -21.45
CA GLY A 143 -11.50 -0.01 -22.53
C GLY A 143 -11.90 1.48 -22.66
N LEU A 144 -11.46 2.34 -21.75
CA LEU A 144 -11.78 3.77 -21.71
C LEU A 144 -10.62 4.59 -22.29
N ASP A 145 -10.95 5.63 -23.04
CA ASP A 145 -9.95 6.61 -23.56
C ASP A 145 -9.70 7.68 -22.47
N ILE A 146 -8.85 7.36 -21.49
CA ILE A 146 -8.55 8.24 -20.36
C ILE A 146 -7.38 9.13 -20.70
N GLN A 147 -7.55 10.45 -20.56
CA GLN A 147 -6.49 11.45 -20.73
C GLN A 147 -6.16 12.21 -19.43
N THR A 148 -7.04 12.14 -18.45
CA THR A 148 -6.83 12.76 -17.14
C THR A 148 -7.36 11.85 -16.07
N ILE A 149 -6.61 11.68 -14.97
CA ILE A 149 -7.05 10.99 -13.76
C ILE A 149 -7.10 12.01 -12.61
N CYS A 150 -8.24 12.07 -11.95
CA CYS A 150 -8.50 12.93 -10.80
C CYS A 150 -8.71 12.06 -9.56
N PRO A 151 -7.65 11.75 -8.79
CA PRO A 151 -7.77 11.02 -7.54
C PRO A 151 -8.31 11.92 -6.42
N LEU A 152 -8.87 11.33 -5.37
CA LEU A 152 -9.30 12.08 -4.19
C LEU A 152 -8.11 12.54 -3.33
N HIS A 153 -6.95 11.89 -3.43
CA HIS A 153 -5.70 12.28 -2.81
C HIS A 153 -4.60 12.54 -3.84
N GLY A 154 -3.81 13.58 -3.63
CA GLY A 154 -2.69 13.93 -4.50
C GLY A 154 -3.05 14.79 -5.71
N PRO A 155 -2.16 14.92 -6.69
CA PRO A 155 -2.34 15.78 -7.85
C PRO A 155 -3.23 15.16 -8.92
N VAL A 156 -3.79 16.02 -9.77
CA VAL A 156 -4.39 15.60 -11.04
C VAL A 156 -3.28 15.06 -11.97
N LEU A 157 -3.50 13.90 -12.55
CA LEU A 157 -2.57 13.23 -13.46
C LEU A 157 -3.08 13.36 -14.89
N ASN A 158 -2.35 14.08 -15.72
CA ASN A 158 -2.72 14.36 -17.12
C ASN A 158 -1.57 14.17 -18.11
N GLU A 159 -0.41 13.73 -17.64
CA GLU A 159 0.75 13.41 -18.44
C GLU A 159 1.28 12.01 -18.07
N ASN A 160 1.84 11.31 -19.03
CA ASN A 160 2.50 10.01 -18.81
C ASN A 160 1.64 8.98 -18.04
N LEU A 161 0.34 8.90 -18.32
CA LEU A 161 -0.60 8.03 -17.58
C LEU A 161 -0.17 6.55 -17.60
N GLY A 162 0.52 6.11 -18.65
CA GLY A 162 1.06 4.77 -18.76
C GLY A 162 2.02 4.40 -17.62
N TYR A 163 2.78 5.38 -17.10
CA TYR A 163 3.65 5.19 -15.93
C TYR A 163 2.86 4.87 -14.67
N TYR A 164 1.85 5.65 -14.35
CA TYR A 164 1.03 5.46 -13.15
C TYR A 164 0.23 4.16 -13.21
N ILE A 165 -0.36 3.86 -14.37
CA ILE A 165 -1.12 2.63 -14.62
C ILE A 165 -0.19 1.41 -14.52
N GLY A 166 1.03 1.50 -15.05
CA GLY A 166 2.03 0.44 -14.99
C GLY A 166 2.48 0.14 -13.57
N LEU A 167 2.65 1.16 -12.71
CA LEU A 167 2.95 0.97 -11.30
C LEU A 167 1.79 0.29 -10.56
N TYR A 168 0.55 0.73 -10.80
CA TYR A 168 -0.63 0.09 -10.21
C TYR A 168 -0.79 -1.37 -10.64
N ASP A 169 -0.46 -1.70 -11.92
CA ASP A 169 -0.43 -3.11 -12.38
C ASP A 169 0.64 -3.92 -11.64
N THR A 170 1.83 -3.35 -11.47
CA THR A 170 2.94 -3.98 -10.74
C THR A 170 2.56 -4.24 -9.28
N TRP A 171 2.08 -3.23 -8.57
CA TRP A 171 1.74 -3.32 -7.15
C TRP A 171 0.56 -4.28 -6.90
N SER A 172 -0.50 -4.17 -7.69
CA SER A 172 -1.71 -4.98 -7.53
C SER A 172 -1.54 -6.44 -7.96
N SER A 173 -0.53 -6.75 -8.76
CA SER A 173 -0.10 -8.11 -9.07
C SER A 173 0.94 -8.66 -8.09
N TYR A 174 1.32 -7.88 -7.06
CA TYR A 174 2.34 -8.22 -6.05
C TYR A 174 3.72 -8.54 -6.64
N LYS A 175 4.02 -7.99 -7.80
CA LYS A 175 5.37 -8.02 -8.36
C LYS A 175 6.26 -7.01 -7.64
N PRO A 176 7.55 -7.29 -7.46
CA PRO A 176 8.49 -6.28 -7.01
C PRO A 176 8.60 -5.16 -8.05
N GLU A 177 8.74 -3.93 -7.59
CA GLU A 177 8.98 -2.79 -8.46
C GLU A 177 10.46 -2.70 -8.85
N ASP A 178 11.31 -2.94 -7.85
CA ASP A 178 12.76 -2.83 -7.97
C ASP A 178 13.48 -4.12 -7.59
N LYS A 179 14.60 -4.38 -8.26
CA LYS A 179 15.61 -5.32 -7.75
C LYS A 179 16.40 -4.64 -6.65
N GLY A 180 16.34 -5.20 -5.44
CA GLY A 180 16.99 -4.63 -4.28
C GLY A 180 16.75 -5.44 -3.02
N VAL A 181 17.24 -4.96 -1.90
CA VAL A 181 17.11 -5.62 -0.60
C VAL A 181 16.68 -4.62 0.47
N LEU A 182 15.57 -4.88 1.14
CA LEU A 182 15.25 -4.25 2.41
C LEU A 182 15.93 -5.04 3.54
N VAL A 183 16.76 -4.38 4.36
CA VAL A 183 17.26 -4.90 5.63
C VAL A 183 16.49 -4.24 6.77
N ALA A 184 15.39 -4.88 7.20
CA ALA A 184 14.58 -4.40 8.32
C ALA A 184 15.07 -5.00 9.63
N TYR A 185 15.34 -4.18 10.63
CA TYR A 185 15.86 -4.68 11.90
C TYR A 185 15.12 -4.11 13.11
N ALA A 186 15.14 -4.90 14.20
CA ALA A 186 14.62 -4.54 15.51
C ALA A 186 15.69 -4.82 16.58
N SER A 187 16.22 -3.77 17.22
CA SER A 187 17.35 -3.88 18.12
C SER A 187 17.09 -3.18 19.47
N ILE A 188 17.27 -3.90 20.57
CA ILE A 188 17.06 -3.36 21.92
C ILE A 188 18.28 -2.54 22.37
N HIS A 189 19.49 -3.13 22.30
CA HIS A 189 20.73 -2.55 22.84
C HIS A 189 21.75 -2.20 21.74
N GLY A 190 21.37 -2.17 20.48
CA GLY A 190 22.22 -1.80 19.35
C GLY A 190 23.06 -2.93 18.75
N ASN A 191 23.13 -4.13 19.35
CA ASN A 191 23.93 -5.23 18.81
C ASN A 191 23.34 -5.79 17.50
N THR A 192 22.03 -6.01 17.45
CA THR A 192 21.34 -6.44 16.23
C THR A 192 21.42 -5.35 15.14
N ALA A 193 21.31 -4.07 15.51
CA ALA A 193 21.49 -2.96 14.59
C ALA A 193 22.88 -2.95 13.94
N LYS A 194 23.95 -3.20 14.74
CA LYS A 194 25.32 -3.31 14.20
C LYS A 194 25.44 -4.45 13.20
N ALA A 195 24.85 -5.61 13.51
CA ALA A 195 24.86 -6.77 12.63
C ALA A 195 24.09 -6.50 11.32
N ALA A 196 22.89 -5.89 11.40
CA ALA A 196 22.09 -5.55 10.24
C ALA A 196 22.81 -4.55 9.31
N ARG A 197 23.42 -3.51 9.87
CA ARG A 197 24.22 -2.55 9.10
C ARG A 197 25.44 -3.19 8.46
N LYS A 198 26.15 -4.06 9.18
CA LYS A 198 27.27 -4.82 8.63
C LYS A 198 26.83 -5.73 7.48
N PHE A 199 25.67 -6.37 7.63
CA PHE A 199 25.10 -7.20 6.57
C PHE A 199 24.76 -6.38 5.32
N ALA A 200 24.18 -5.18 5.48
CA ALA A 200 23.92 -4.27 4.37
C ALA A 200 25.21 -3.82 3.64
N GLU A 201 26.32 -3.60 4.39
CA GLU A 201 27.62 -3.33 3.79
C GLU A 201 28.11 -4.53 2.95
N MET A 202 27.92 -5.77 3.44
CA MET A 202 28.27 -6.98 2.69
C MET A 202 27.48 -7.09 1.39
N LEU A 203 26.17 -6.81 1.41
CA LEU A 203 25.33 -6.80 0.21
C LEU A 203 25.82 -5.78 -0.82
N ARG A 204 26.12 -4.56 -0.38
CA ARG A 204 26.67 -3.52 -1.26
C ARG A 204 28.03 -3.92 -1.85
N ALA A 205 28.89 -4.53 -1.04
CA ALA A 205 30.19 -5.05 -1.51
C ALA A 205 30.03 -6.18 -2.55
N LYS A 206 28.92 -6.92 -2.52
CA LYS A 206 28.57 -7.96 -3.51
C LYS A 206 27.85 -7.39 -4.74
N GLY A 207 27.72 -6.06 -4.86
CA GLY A 207 27.14 -5.40 -6.03
C GLY A 207 25.62 -5.23 -6.00
N VAL A 208 24.98 -5.39 -4.85
CA VAL A 208 23.55 -5.05 -4.73
C VAL A 208 23.41 -3.51 -4.72
N GLU A 209 22.86 -2.96 -5.79
CA GLU A 209 22.79 -1.50 -5.99
C GLU A 209 21.81 -0.81 -5.04
N LYS A 210 20.63 -1.42 -4.81
CA LYS A 210 19.59 -0.88 -3.95
C LYS A 210 19.51 -1.66 -2.65
N VAL A 211 20.00 -1.06 -1.56
CA VAL A 211 19.95 -1.63 -0.20
C VAL A 211 19.41 -0.59 0.75
N SER A 212 18.15 -0.75 1.15
CA SER A 212 17.49 0.03 2.20
C SER A 212 17.75 -0.61 3.56
N VAL A 213 17.98 0.20 4.60
CA VAL A 213 18.25 -0.29 5.98
C VAL A 213 17.36 0.48 6.94
N MET A 214 16.38 -0.20 7.53
CA MET A 214 15.32 0.42 8.31
C MET A 214 15.27 -0.13 9.74
N ASP A 215 15.17 0.79 10.72
CA ASP A 215 15.02 0.50 12.14
C ASP A 215 13.55 0.50 12.54
N LEU A 216 12.95 -0.66 12.68
CA LEU A 216 11.52 -0.82 13.02
C LEU A 216 11.11 -0.18 14.36
N SER A 217 12.06 0.22 15.19
CA SER A 217 11.78 0.92 16.45
C SER A 217 11.83 2.45 16.34
N ARG A 218 12.21 2.98 15.17
CA ARG A 218 12.45 4.43 14.97
C ARG A 218 11.90 4.98 13.66
N ASP A 219 12.00 4.20 12.59
CA ASP A 219 11.55 4.61 11.27
C ASP A 219 10.02 4.43 11.15
N ASP A 220 9.40 5.17 10.24
CA ASP A 220 7.96 5.06 10.01
C ASP A 220 7.61 3.66 9.50
N MET A 221 6.71 2.97 10.19
CA MET A 221 6.25 1.63 9.83
C MET A 221 5.67 1.58 8.41
N ALA A 222 4.99 2.65 7.97
CA ALA A 222 4.40 2.72 6.64
C ALA A 222 5.47 2.75 5.53
N GLU A 223 6.60 3.41 5.79
CA GLU A 223 7.78 3.41 4.90
C GLU A 223 8.41 2.01 4.82
N VAL A 224 8.60 1.35 5.96
CA VAL A 224 9.20 0.00 5.97
C VAL A 224 8.30 -1.02 5.26
N VAL A 225 6.99 -0.89 5.42
CA VAL A 225 6.01 -1.73 4.70
C VAL A 225 6.11 -1.48 3.19
N GLU A 226 6.16 -0.22 2.76
CA GLU A 226 6.28 0.08 1.34
C GLU A 226 7.54 -0.51 0.72
N ASP A 227 8.71 -0.35 1.39
CA ASP A 227 9.99 -0.91 0.95
C ASP A 227 9.98 -2.45 0.88
N ALA A 228 9.26 -3.12 1.79
CA ALA A 228 9.09 -4.58 1.72
C ALA A 228 8.37 -5.02 0.44
N PHE A 229 7.37 -4.24 -0.02
CA PHE A 229 6.68 -4.52 -1.28
C PHE A 229 7.45 -4.03 -2.50
N ARG A 230 8.25 -2.98 -2.37
CA ARG A 230 9.06 -2.39 -3.45
C ARG A 230 10.12 -3.36 -3.94
N TYR A 231 10.90 -3.93 -3.01
CA TYR A 231 12.06 -4.77 -3.34
C TYR A 231 11.68 -6.25 -3.51
N ASP A 232 12.47 -6.95 -4.31
CA ASP A 232 12.30 -8.38 -4.54
C ASP A 232 12.83 -9.26 -3.41
N ARG A 233 13.70 -8.70 -2.54
CA ARG A 233 14.35 -9.41 -1.43
C ARG A 233 14.27 -8.62 -0.13
N MET A 234 14.24 -9.36 0.98
CA MET A 234 14.22 -8.77 2.32
C MET A 234 15.11 -9.57 3.27
N VAL A 235 15.74 -8.90 4.21
CA VAL A 235 16.43 -9.53 5.35
C VAL A 235 15.85 -8.98 6.64
N LEU A 236 15.41 -9.87 7.51
CA LEU A 236 14.88 -9.56 8.83
C LEU A 236 15.95 -9.81 9.89
N ALA A 237 16.30 -8.81 10.69
CA ALA A 237 17.24 -8.94 11.77
C ALA A 237 16.62 -8.53 13.10
N ALA A 238 16.39 -9.47 14.03
CA ALA A 238 15.70 -9.17 15.27
C ALA A 238 16.29 -9.84 16.51
N ALA A 239 16.15 -9.15 17.64
CA ALA A 239 16.45 -9.71 18.95
C ALA A 239 15.31 -10.62 19.45
N SER A 240 15.67 -11.68 20.16
CA SER A 240 14.73 -12.52 20.90
C SER A 240 14.20 -11.75 22.12
N TYR A 241 12.91 -11.88 22.38
CA TYR A 241 12.23 -11.20 23.46
C TYR A 241 11.04 -12.05 23.94
N ASP A 242 10.87 -12.22 25.23
CA ASP A 242 9.79 -13.00 25.87
C ASP A 242 9.51 -14.38 25.23
N GLY A 243 10.58 -15.09 24.86
CA GLY A 243 10.47 -16.40 24.18
C GLY A 243 10.00 -16.33 22.72
N GLY A 244 9.85 -15.15 22.15
CA GLY A 244 9.46 -14.86 20.78
C GLY A 244 10.45 -13.93 20.07
N VAL A 245 9.95 -12.96 19.36
CA VAL A 245 10.68 -11.90 18.63
C VAL A 245 10.34 -10.52 19.21
N PHE A 246 11.26 -9.57 19.13
CA PHE A 246 11.06 -8.22 19.63
C PHE A 246 9.80 -7.57 19.00
N PRO A 247 8.92 -6.92 19.82
CA PRO A 247 7.56 -6.54 19.41
C PRO A 247 7.42 -5.75 18.11
N CYS A 248 8.30 -4.78 17.84
CA CYS A 248 8.21 -3.99 16.60
C CYS A 248 8.46 -4.85 15.33
N MET A 249 9.28 -5.90 15.41
CA MET A 249 9.41 -6.87 14.33
C MET A 249 8.16 -7.72 14.16
N GLN A 250 7.53 -8.12 15.27
CA GLN A 250 6.28 -8.87 15.21
C GLN A 250 5.15 -8.03 14.60
N ASP A 251 5.07 -6.75 14.97
CA ASP A 251 4.12 -5.80 14.42
C ASP A 251 4.32 -5.60 12.91
N PHE A 252 5.56 -5.40 12.48
CA PHE A 252 5.90 -5.33 11.06
C PHE A 252 5.45 -6.58 10.27
N LEU A 253 5.76 -7.76 10.78
CA LEU A 253 5.34 -9.02 10.15
C LEU A 253 3.81 -9.17 10.10
N HIS A 254 3.10 -8.68 11.13
CA HIS A 254 1.65 -8.65 11.15
C HIS A 254 1.07 -7.71 10.09
N HIS A 255 1.68 -6.53 9.90
CA HIS A 255 1.33 -5.63 8.79
C HIS A 255 1.51 -6.31 7.43
N LEU A 256 2.64 -6.97 7.20
CA LEU A 256 2.90 -7.69 5.96
C LEU A 256 1.85 -8.79 5.70
N GLN A 257 1.55 -9.59 6.73
CA GLN A 257 0.55 -10.66 6.66
C GLN A 257 -0.85 -10.10 6.34
N SER A 258 -1.26 -9.03 7.02
CA SER A 258 -2.56 -8.39 6.85
C SER A 258 -2.74 -7.77 5.46
N LYS A 259 -1.64 -7.39 4.81
CA LYS A 259 -1.60 -6.76 3.48
C LYS A 259 -1.32 -7.76 2.34
N ALA A 260 -1.37 -9.07 2.64
CA ALA A 260 -1.15 -10.15 1.67
C ALA A 260 0.24 -10.12 1.01
N PHE A 261 1.28 -9.77 1.78
CA PHE A 261 2.68 -9.82 1.32
C PHE A 261 3.03 -11.20 0.75
N GLN A 262 3.66 -11.21 -0.41
CA GLN A 262 3.90 -12.44 -1.15
C GLN A 262 4.99 -12.29 -2.22
N ASN A 263 5.43 -13.43 -2.79
CA ASN A 263 6.35 -13.49 -3.93
C ASN A 263 7.70 -12.83 -3.65
N ARG A 264 8.30 -13.07 -2.47
CA ARG A 264 9.60 -12.48 -2.07
C ARG A 264 10.56 -13.50 -1.53
N THR A 265 11.87 -13.21 -1.67
CA THR A 265 12.94 -13.96 -1.03
C THR A 265 13.32 -13.29 0.29
N VAL A 266 13.41 -14.06 1.38
CA VAL A 266 13.62 -13.54 2.72
C VAL A 266 14.77 -14.28 3.42
N GLY A 267 15.77 -13.53 3.92
CA GLY A 267 16.82 -14.01 4.82
C GLY A 267 16.52 -13.62 6.28
N ILE A 268 17.03 -14.39 7.22
CA ILE A 268 16.78 -14.18 8.66
C ILE A 268 18.10 -14.12 9.42
N ILE A 269 18.24 -13.09 10.26
CA ILE A 269 19.30 -12.93 11.25
C ILE A 269 18.62 -12.79 12.62
N GLU A 270 18.90 -13.69 13.54
CA GLU A 270 18.41 -13.60 14.91
C GLU A 270 19.52 -13.24 15.90
N ASN A 271 19.15 -12.61 17.01
CA ASN A 271 20.05 -12.36 18.11
C ASN A 271 19.45 -12.82 19.44
N GLY A 272 20.21 -13.58 20.20
CA GLY A 272 19.78 -14.04 21.53
C GLY A 272 20.92 -14.67 22.31
N THR A 273 21.19 -14.19 23.52
CA THR A 273 22.37 -14.58 24.31
C THR A 273 22.36 -16.06 24.72
N TRP A 274 21.28 -16.53 25.36
CA TRP A 274 21.18 -17.89 25.91
C TRP A 274 20.11 -18.76 25.24
N GLY A 275 19.09 -18.17 24.63
CA GLY A 275 17.95 -18.88 24.04
C GLY A 275 17.39 -18.11 22.85
N PRO A 276 18.07 -18.09 21.70
CA PRO A 276 17.56 -17.41 20.51
C PRO A 276 16.25 -18.05 20.05
N THR A 277 15.23 -17.20 19.89
CA THR A 277 13.87 -17.61 19.51
C THR A 277 13.30 -16.78 18.36
N ALA A 278 13.94 -15.63 18.09
CA ALA A 278 13.43 -14.69 17.08
C ALA A 278 13.38 -15.32 15.69
N GLY A 279 14.38 -16.09 15.31
CA GLY A 279 14.47 -16.71 13.98
C GLY A 279 13.31 -17.68 13.72
N ARG A 280 13.05 -18.60 14.64
CA ARG A 280 11.93 -19.54 14.51
C ARG A 280 10.56 -18.84 14.51
N THR A 281 10.42 -17.74 15.29
CA THR A 281 9.18 -16.97 15.34
C THR A 281 8.94 -16.22 14.03
N MET A 282 9.95 -15.54 13.49
CA MET A 282 9.85 -14.87 12.19
C MET A 282 9.58 -15.87 11.08
N LYS A 283 10.31 -17.01 11.05
CA LYS A 283 10.10 -18.07 10.06
C LYS A 283 8.67 -18.60 10.10
N GLY A 284 8.14 -18.91 11.28
CA GLY A 284 6.77 -19.41 11.42
C GLY A 284 5.70 -18.44 10.92
N ILE A 285 5.90 -17.13 11.10
CA ILE A 285 4.97 -16.12 10.53
C ILE A 285 5.10 -16.04 9.01
N LEU A 286 6.32 -15.99 8.48
CA LEU A 286 6.59 -15.92 7.04
C LEU A 286 6.03 -17.15 6.28
N GLU A 287 6.09 -18.34 6.86
CA GLU A 287 5.56 -19.58 6.28
C GLU A 287 4.04 -19.55 6.09
N THR A 288 3.31 -18.65 6.77
CA THR A 288 1.88 -18.44 6.54
C THR A 288 1.57 -17.55 5.35
N MET A 289 2.57 -16.88 4.78
CA MET A 289 2.42 -15.97 3.64
C MET A 289 2.65 -16.71 2.33
N LYS A 290 2.00 -16.24 1.27
CA LYS A 290 2.02 -16.92 -0.03
C LYS A 290 3.35 -16.72 -0.76
N ASN A 291 3.94 -17.81 -1.26
CA ASN A 291 5.13 -17.78 -2.13
C ASN A 291 6.30 -16.99 -1.52
N ILE A 292 6.54 -17.12 -0.23
CA ILE A 292 7.75 -16.61 0.41
C ILE A 292 8.82 -17.70 0.36
N THR A 293 9.98 -17.36 -0.20
CA THR A 293 11.15 -18.20 -0.21
C THR A 293 12.08 -17.78 0.95
N ILE A 294 12.10 -18.57 2.02
CA ILE A 294 13.02 -18.33 3.14
C ILE A 294 14.34 -19.02 2.81
N VAL A 295 15.45 -18.26 2.76
CA VAL A 295 16.75 -18.80 2.37
C VAL A 295 17.61 -19.16 3.58
N GLU A 296 18.49 -20.13 3.40
CA GLU A 296 19.49 -20.56 4.38
C GLU A 296 20.89 -20.03 3.98
N PRO A 297 21.80 -19.83 4.93
CA PRO A 297 21.64 -20.16 6.34
C PRO A 297 20.87 -19.07 7.11
N MET A 298 20.05 -19.46 8.08
CA MET A 298 19.60 -18.53 9.12
C MET A 298 20.76 -18.23 10.03
N VAL A 299 21.09 -16.94 10.21
CA VAL A 299 22.25 -16.52 11.02
C VAL A 299 21.82 -16.29 12.45
N THR A 300 22.50 -16.93 13.41
CA THR A 300 22.29 -16.73 14.85
C THR A 300 23.46 -15.98 15.45
N ILE A 301 23.23 -14.78 15.97
CA ILE A 301 24.22 -13.97 16.69
C ILE A 301 23.92 -14.06 18.19
N ARG A 302 24.99 -14.19 18.99
CA ARG A 302 24.89 -14.26 20.46
C ARG A 302 25.44 -12.98 21.08
N SER A 303 24.50 -12.04 21.35
CA SER A 303 24.76 -10.67 21.84
C SER A 303 25.56 -9.84 20.82
N ALA A 304 26.83 -9.53 21.10
CA ALA A 304 27.67 -8.80 20.17
C ALA A 304 28.12 -9.71 19.00
N MET A 305 28.07 -9.18 17.79
CA MET A 305 28.66 -9.83 16.61
C MET A 305 30.16 -10.01 16.78
N LYS A 306 30.69 -11.18 16.40
CA LYS A 306 32.08 -11.57 16.48
C LYS A 306 32.59 -11.93 15.10
N GLU A 307 33.92 -12.01 14.95
CA GLU A 307 34.54 -12.48 13.71
C GLU A 307 34.11 -13.90 13.32
N SER A 308 33.81 -14.75 14.32
CA SER A 308 33.27 -16.09 14.08
C SER A 308 31.89 -16.13 13.46
N ASP A 309 31.13 -15.03 13.53
CA ASP A 309 29.79 -14.92 12.93
C ASP A 309 29.85 -14.50 11.45
N LEU A 310 30.97 -13.88 11.02
CA LEU A 310 31.11 -13.33 9.67
C LEU A 310 30.95 -14.38 8.56
N PRO A 311 31.51 -15.60 8.66
CA PRO A 311 31.34 -16.60 7.60
C PRO A 311 29.87 -16.97 7.33
N ALA A 312 29.02 -17.08 8.37
CA ALA A 312 27.62 -17.36 8.22
C ALA A 312 26.85 -16.14 7.61
N MET A 313 27.26 -14.93 8.01
CA MET A 313 26.71 -13.69 7.43
C MET A 313 27.08 -13.55 5.94
N GLU A 314 28.32 -13.83 5.59
CA GLU A 314 28.81 -13.82 4.19
C GLU A 314 28.05 -14.85 3.34
N ALA A 315 27.86 -16.08 3.86
CA ALA A 315 27.10 -17.11 3.15
C ALA A 315 25.65 -16.68 2.90
N LEU A 316 24.98 -16.09 3.89
CA LEU A 316 23.63 -15.55 3.71
C LEU A 316 23.63 -14.38 2.70
N ALA A 317 24.63 -13.51 2.76
CA ALA A 317 24.75 -12.38 1.84
C ALA A 317 24.98 -12.84 0.39
N ASP A 318 25.73 -13.91 0.17
CA ASP A 318 25.92 -14.52 -1.15
C ASP A 318 24.58 -15.04 -1.71
N VAL A 319 23.80 -15.74 -0.90
CA VAL A 319 22.49 -16.25 -1.31
C VAL A 319 21.55 -15.11 -1.64
N ILE A 320 21.45 -14.09 -0.78
CA ILE A 320 20.55 -12.94 -0.99
C ILE A 320 20.98 -12.10 -2.21
N ALA A 321 22.28 -11.90 -2.40
CA ALA A 321 22.76 -11.11 -3.55
C ALA A 321 22.47 -11.78 -4.91
N ASN A 322 22.40 -13.11 -4.95
CA ASN A 322 22.22 -13.90 -6.18
C ASN A 322 20.78 -14.44 -6.36
N ALA A 323 19.86 -14.14 -5.45
CA ALA A 323 18.47 -14.61 -5.49
C ALA A 323 17.60 -13.91 -6.57
#